data_38853ce584626679788d5ca4c64789f5
#
_entry.id   38853ce584626679788d5ca4c64789f5
#
_cell.length_a   1.000
_cell.length_b   1.000
_cell.length_c   1.000
_cell.angle_alpha   90.00
_cell.angle_beta   90.00
_cell.angle_gamma   90.00
#
_symmetry.space_group_name_H-M   'P 1'
#
loop_
_entity.id
_entity.type
_entity.pdbx_description
1 polymer ?
#
loop_
_entity_poly.entity_id
_entity_poly.type
_entity_poly.pdbx_seq_one_letter_code
_entity_poly.pdbx_strand_id
1 'polypeptide(L)'
;MTVFLTSMQSIIPIIVIIALGYILQLKGWFSESFGPNLSRLIMNVALPVSIFVSVLKYLTVDKLISLSGGLLYTFGAFALTYVFGFLAVKVFSVRAGRRGTMINTFVNANTIFIGLPLNIALFGDDALPYFLIYYITNTISTWTLGVYIMTTDSVGGEKKEGTKFDWKKLLPAPLVGFLIALVFLLFGISVPTFAENTLTYIGNIVTPLSLIYIGIILAKAGLKSIHFDKDTVVTIVGRFILAPVIMYVLLYFTGKGLPTKEFNTFVIQSATPALAVLPILASQGDGDVEFSTNVVTISTVLFVVVVPVVMTLLG
;
A
#
# COMPACT_ATOMS: atom_id res chain seq x y z
N MET A 1 12.62 -20.02 -13.69
CA MET A 1 13.33 -20.36 -12.44
C MET A 1 14.27 -19.26 -11.98
N THR A 2 15.03 -18.63 -12.86
CA THR A 2 15.90 -17.47 -12.53
C THR A 2 15.14 -16.26 -11.98
N VAL A 3 14.04 -15.83 -12.62
CA VAL A 3 13.22 -14.69 -12.15
C VAL A 3 12.67 -14.92 -10.74
N PHE A 4 12.16 -16.11 -10.46
CA PHE A 4 11.67 -16.46 -9.12
C PHE A 4 12.77 -16.36 -8.06
N LEU A 5 13.94 -16.95 -8.33
CA LEU A 5 15.08 -16.90 -7.40
C LEU A 5 15.60 -15.47 -7.20
N THR A 6 15.69 -14.68 -8.26
CA THR A 6 16.10 -13.27 -8.15
C THR A 6 15.09 -12.46 -7.35
N SER A 7 13.78 -12.64 -7.60
CA SER A 7 12.72 -11.98 -6.80
C SER A 7 12.77 -12.41 -5.33
N MET A 8 13.00 -13.69 -5.05
CA MET A 8 13.19 -14.18 -3.68
C MET A 8 14.39 -13.52 -3.01
N GLN A 9 15.54 -13.42 -3.70
CA GLN A 9 16.72 -12.74 -3.16
C GLN A 9 16.45 -11.27 -2.83
N SER A 10 15.65 -10.57 -3.66
CA SER A 10 15.24 -9.19 -3.39
C SER A 10 14.30 -9.05 -2.19
N ILE A 11 13.50 -10.09 -1.90
CA ILE A 11 12.51 -10.08 -0.82
C ILE A 11 13.11 -10.56 0.51
N ILE A 12 14.14 -11.40 0.50
CA ILE A 12 14.80 -11.89 1.74
C ILE A 12 15.20 -10.76 2.69
N PRO A 13 15.88 -9.67 2.27
CA PRO A 13 16.20 -8.56 3.15
C PRO A 13 14.95 -7.93 3.80
N ILE A 14 13.85 -7.82 3.05
CA ILE A 14 12.56 -7.32 3.54
C ILE A 14 12.07 -8.22 4.69
N ILE A 15 12.04 -9.53 4.47
CA ILE A 15 11.61 -10.52 5.47
C ILE A 15 12.49 -10.46 6.72
N VAL A 16 13.81 -10.39 6.55
CA VAL A 16 14.76 -10.35 7.67
C VAL A 16 14.52 -9.11 8.53
N ILE A 17 14.30 -7.94 7.93
CA ILE A 17 14.06 -6.70 8.68
C ILE A 17 12.66 -6.74 9.36
N ILE A 18 11.64 -7.30 8.70
CA ILE A 18 10.33 -7.53 9.34
C ILE A 18 10.48 -8.48 10.53
N ALA A 19 11.20 -9.59 10.37
CA ALA A 19 11.47 -10.55 11.45
C ALA A 19 12.25 -9.91 12.61
N LEU A 20 13.20 -9.03 12.32
CA LEU A 20 13.90 -8.26 13.35
C LEU A 20 12.93 -7.42 14.17
N GLY A 21 12.06 -6.62 13.53
CA GLY A 21 11.03 -5.84 14.21
C GLY A 21 10.08 -6.69 15.05
N TYR A 22 9.66 -7.84 14.52
CA TYR A 22 8.82 -8.83 15.20
C TYR A 22 9.50 -9.38 16.47
N ILE A 23 10.73 -9.86 16.35
CA ILE A 23 11.49 -10.45 17.46
C ILE A 23 11.78 -9.42 18.57
N LEU A 24 12.18 -8.20 18.21
CA LEU A 24 12.46 -7.14 19.17
C LEU A 24 11.19 -6.71 19.93
N GLN A 25 10.04 -6.67 19.26
CA GLN A 25 8.75 -6.41 19.92
C GLN A 25 8.39 -7.52 20.90
N LEU A 26 8.55 -8.80 20.53
CA LEU A 26 8.29 -9.93 21.44
C LEU A 26 9.24 -9.95 22.64
N LYS A 27 10.49 -9.49 22.47
CA LYS A 27 11.45 -9.33 23.57
C LYS A 27 11.19 -8.12 24.48
N GLY A 28 10.16 -7.33 24.18
CA GLY A 28 9.81 -6.16 25.00
C GLY A 28 10.75 -4.96 24.84
N TRP A 29 11.59 -4.91 23.78
CA TRP A 29 12.47 -3.77 23.53
C TRP A 29 11.70 -2.49 23.17
N PHE A 30 10.52 -2.64 22.60
CA PHE A 30 9.70 -1.52 22.15
C PHE A 30 8.50 -1.33 23.08
N SER A 31 8.33 -0.10 23.58
CA SER A 31 7.14 0.29 24.31
C SER A 31 5.90 0.28 23.42
N GLU A 32 4.72 0.33 24.01
CA GLU A 32 3.46 0.39 23.24
C GLU A 32 3.37 1.62 22.33
N SER A 33 3.94 2.75 22.73
CA SER A 33 3.95 3.99 21.97
C SER A 33 4.99 4.01 20.83
N PHE A 34 5.97 3.10 20.84
CA PHE A 34 7.06 3.12 19.86
C PHE A 34 6.56 2.93 18.43
N GLY A 35 5.69 1.94 18.17
CA GLY A 35 5.11 1.71 16.85
C GLY A 35 4.35 2.93 16.30
N PRO A 36 3.39 3.51 17.02
CA PRO A 36 2.72 4.75 16.61
C PRO A 36 3.68 5.92 16.35
N ASN A 37 4.71 6.11 17.18
CA ASN A 37 5.69 7.18 16.99
C ASN A 37 6.55 6.94 15.75
N LEU A 38 6.95 5.69 15.51
CA LEU A 38 7.69 5.28 14.32
C LEU A 38 6.88 5.53 13.05
N SER A 39 5.61 5.13 13.03
CA SER A 39 4.69 5.41 11.93
C SER A 39 4.55 6.93 11.69
N ARG A 40 4.43 7.73 12.74
CA ARG A 40 4.36 9.19 12.64
C ARG A 40 5.62 9.80 12.04
N LEU A 41 6.81 9.34 12.43
CA LEU A 41 8.09 9.77 11.87
C LEU A 41 8.18 9.45 10.37
N ILE A 42 7.82 8.21 10.00
CA ILE A 42 7.83 7.78 8.61
C ILE A 42 6.88 8.65 7.78
N MET A 43 5.61 8.74 8.19
CA MET A 43 4.55 9.38 7.41
C MET A 43 4.71 10.89 7.27
N ASN A 44 5.17 11.57 8.32
CA ASN A 44 5.17 13.05 8.35
C ASN A 44 6.55 13.68 8.07
N VAL A 45 7.62 12.89 8.12
CA VAL A 45 8.98 13.41 7.92
C VAL A 45 9.70 12.65 6.82
N ALA A 46 9.99 11.36 7.05
CA ALA A 46 10.89 10.62 6.17
C ALA A 46 10.30 10.40 4.76
N LEU A 47 9.04 10.00 4.67
CA LEU A 47 8.39 9.69 3.38
C LEU A 47 8.16 10.94 2.51
N PRO A 48 7.64 12.09 3.01
CA PRO A 48 7.58 13.32 2.23
C PRO A 48 8.93 13.73 1.64
N VAL A 49 9.98 13.62 2.44
CA VAL A 49 11.36 13.94 2.04
C VAL A 49 11.88 12.93 1.00
N SER A 50 11.66 11.65 1.21
CA SER A 50 12.03 10.60 0.24
C SER A 50 11.36 10.83 -1.12
N ILE A 51 10.07 11.15 -1.13
CA ILE A 51 9.32 11.45 -2.36
C ILE A 51 9.88 12.72 -3.03
N PHE A 52 10.13 13.78 -2.26
CA PHE A 52 10.69 15.03 -2.78
C PHE A 52 12.02 14.78 -3.51
N VAL A 53 12.96 14.11 -2.86
CA VAL A 53 14.27 13.78 -3.45
C VAL A 53 14.11 12.91 -4.70
N SER A 54 13.25 11.89 -4.64
CA SER A 54 13.04 10.95 -5.74
C SER A 54 12.42 11.62 -6.96
N VAL A 55 11.45 12.51 -6.75
CA VAL A 55 10.84 13.30 -7.84
C VAL A 55 11.89 14.14 -8.55
N LEU A 56 12.70 14.88 -7.80
CA LEU A 56 13.73 15.74 -8.41
C LEU A 56 14.84 14.95 -9.11
N LYS A 57 15.13 13.74 -8.64
CA LYS A 57 16.18 12.89 -9.19
C LYS A 57 15.73 12.11 -10.45
N TYR A 58 14.49 11.64 -10.50
CA TYR A 58 14.04 10.66 -11.50
C TYR A 58 12.95 11.18 -12.45
N LEU A 59 12.32 12.31 -12.15
CA LEU A 59 11.30 12.94 -13.00
C LEU A 59 11.86 14.12 -13.79
N THR A 60 11.37 14.23 -15.02
CA THR A 60 11.43 15.43 -15.85
C THR A 60 10.01 15.87 -16.18
N VAL A 61 9.83 17.12 -16.66
CA VAL A 61 8.50 17.62 -17.07
C VAL A 61 7.87 16.72 -18.15
N ASP A 62 8.65 16.32 -19.16
CA ASP A 62 8.18 15.46 -20.23
C ASP A 62 7.76 14.08 -19.70
N LYS A 63 8.54 13.52 -18.78
CA LYS A 63 8.22 12.25 -18.14
C LYS A 63 6.96 12.35 -17.27
N LEU A 64 6.77 13.47 -16.57
CA LEU A 64 5.56 13.71 -15.78
C LEU A 64 4.32 13.72 -16.67
N ILE A 65 4.36 14.38 -17.83
CA ILE A 65 3.26 14.39 -18.80
C ILE A 65 3.00 12.97 -19.31
N SER A 66 4.03 12.23 -19.69
CA SER A 66 3.87 10.84 -20.17
C SER A 66 3.27 9.91 -19.12
N LEU A 67 3.59 10.12 -17.85
CA LEU A 67 3.08 9.32 -16.73
C LEU A 67 1.62 9.63 -16.35
N SER A 68 1.07 10.77 -16.78
CA SER A 68 -0.32 11.14 -16.47
C SER A 68 -1.34 10.10 -16.97
N GLY A 69 -1.04 9.41 -18.08
CA GLY A 69 -1.83 8.28 -18.58
C GLY A 69 -1.91 7.11 -17.58
N GLY A 70 -0.88 6.90 -16.78
CA GLY A 70 -0.87 5.86 -15.74
C GLY A 70 -1.97 6.02 -14.68
N LEU A 71 -2.40 7.26 -14.40
CA LEU A 71 -3.53 7.53 -13.50
C LEU A 71 -4.84 6.93 -14.05
N LEU A 72 -5.07 7.02 -15.36
CA LEU A 72 -6.29 6.45 -15.97
C LEU A 72 -6.34 4.93 -15.79
N TYR A 73 -5.21 4.26 -15.96
CA TYR A 73 -5.14 2.80 -15.76
C TYR A 73 -5.36 2.42 -14.30
N THR A 74 -4.70 3.11 -13.38
CA THR A 74 -4.84 2.80 -11.96
C THR A 74 -6.25 3.11 -11.47
N PHE A 75 -6.84 4.26 -11.80
CA PHE A 75 -8.23 4.58 -11.46
C PHE A 75 -9.22 3.61 -12.10
N GLY A 76 -9.01 3.24 -13.37
CA GLY A 76 -9.83 2.24 -14.06
C GLY A 76 -9.80 0.87 -13.38
N ALA A 77 -8.59 0.38 -13.02
CA ALA A 77 -8.44 -0.88 -12.31
C ALA A 77 -9.10 -0.84 -10.92
N PHE A 78 -8.94 0.27 -10.18
CA PHE A 78 -9.58 0.46 -8.87
C PHE A 78 -11.10 0.46 -8.99
N ALA A 79 -11.66 1.19 -9.98
CA ALA A 79 -13.11 1.21 -10.22
C ALA A 79 -13.65 -0.20 -10.52
N LEU A 80 -12.99 -0.96 -11.40
CA LEU A 80 -13.35 -2.34 -11.67
C LEU A 80 -13.26 -3.21 -10.42
N THR A 81 -12.19 -3.06 -9.64
CA THR A 81 -12.00 -3.84 -8.40
C THR A 81 -13.07 -3.51 -7.36
N TYR A 82 -13.52 -2.26 -7.27
CA TYR A 82 -14.69 -1.89 -6.44
C TYR A 82 -15.95 -2.62 -6.91
N VAL A 83 -16.24 -2.63 -8.21
CA VAL A 83 -17.41 -3.35 -8.76
C VAL A 83 -17.36 -4.82 -8.35
N PHE A 84 -16.23 -5.49 -8.55
CA PHE A 84 -16.06 -6.89 -8.14
C PHE A 84 -16.12 -7.07 -6.61
N GLY A 85 -15.61 -6.13 -5.83
CA GLY A 85 -15.72 -6.14 -4.38
C GLY A 85 -17.17 -6.09 -3.88
N PHE A 86 -17.98 -5.20 -4.43
CA PHE A 86 -19.42 -5.11 -4.13
C PHE A 86 -20.18 -6.37 -4.59
N LEU A 87 -19.84 -6.90 -5.77
CA LEU A 87 -20.42 -8.16 -6.24
C LEU A 87 -20.05 -9.33 -5.32
N ALA A 88 -18.79 -9.45 -4.91
CA ALA A 88 -18.33 -10.49 -4.01
C ALA A 88 -19.07 -10.45 -2.67
N VAL A 89 -19.23 -9.27 -2.07
CA VAL A 89 -20.00 -9.10 -0.81
C VAL A 89 -21.41 -9.65 -0.96
N LYS A 90 -22.07 -9.40 -2.10
CA LYS A 90 -23.44 -9.87 -2.38
C LYS A 90 -23.47 -11.38 -2.66
N VAL A 91 -22.60 -11.86 -3.54
CA VAL A 91 -22.56 -13.28 -3.98
C VAL A 91 -22.21 -14.21 -2.81
N PHE A 92 -21.22 -13.84 -2.01
CA PHE A 92 -20.78 -14.63 -0.88
C PHE A 92 -21.55 -14.33 0.42
N SER A 93 -22.56 -13.46 0.38
CA SER A 93 -23.36 -13.08 1.55
C SER A 93 -22.50 -12.74 2.76
N VAL A 94 -21.55 -11.80 2.58
CA VAL A 94 -20.59 -11.40 3.62
C VAL A 94 -21.31 -10.73 4.77
N ARG A 95 -20.92 -11.10 6.01
CA ARG A 95 -21.51 -10.57 7.24
C ARG A 95 -21.37 -9.06 7.34
N ALA A 96 -22.36 -8.40 7.94
CA ALA A 96 -22.29 -6.99 8.31
C ALA A 96 -21.08 -6.75 9.23
N GLY A 97 -20.45 -5.59 9.11
CA GLY A 97 -19.20 -5.25 9.79
C GLY A 97 -17.94 -5.77 9.14
N ARG A 98 -18.04 -6.69 8.15
CA ARG A 98 -16.91 -7.26 7.39
C ARG A 98 -16.86 -6.82 5.94
N ARG A 99 -17.99 -6.32 5.41
CA ARG A 99 -18.16 -5.93 4.01
C ARG A 99 -17.19 -4.81 3.63
N GLY A 100 -17.12 -3.79 4.47
CA GLY A 100 -16.21 -2.65 4.28
C GLY A 100 -14.75 -3.08 4.26
N THR A 101 -14.34 -3.94 5.18
CA THR A 101 -12.99 -4.51 5.23
C THR A 101 -12.68 -5.33 3.97
N MET A 102 -13.60 -6.20 3.53
CA MET A 102 -13.42 -7.00 2.32
C MET A 102 -13.23 -6.12 1.08
N ILE A 103 -14.15 -5.19 0.82
CA ILE A 103 -14.09 -4.31 -0.35
C ILE A 103 -12.81 -3.48 -0.33
N ASN A 104 -12.48 -2.91 0.84
CA ASN A 104 -11.29 -2.09 1.00
C ASN A 104 -10.01 -2.91 0.77
N THR A 105 -9.97 -4.15 1.28
CA THR A 105 -8.84 -5.07 1.04
C THR A 105 -8.71 -5.44 -0.44
N PHE A 106 -9.79 -5.63 -1.18
CA PHE A 106 -9.72 -5.88 -2.61
C PHE A 106 -9.02 -4.74 -3.35
N VAL A 107 -9.41 -3.51 -3.05
CA VAL A 107 -9.01 -2.32 -3.81
C VAL A 107 -7.72 -1.71 -3.31
N ASN A 108 -7.64 -1.42 -2.01
CA ASN A 108 -6.58 -0.60 -1.44
C ASN A 108 -5.45 -1.44 -0.83
N ALA A 109 -4.23 -0.99 -1.06
CA ALA A 109 -3.00 -1.71 -0.73
C ALA A 109 -2.16 -0.98 0.32
N ASN A 110 -1.37 -1.73 1.08
CA ASN A 110 -0.33 -1.18 1.96
C ASN A 110 0.87 -0.69 1.14
N THR A 111 0.65 0.38 0.39
CA THR A 111 1.65 0.93 -0.52
C THR A 111 2.86 1.53 0.19
N ILE A 112 2.68 2.11 1.38
CA ILE A 112 3.75 2.84 2.07
C ILE A 112 4.69 1.89 2.79
N PHE A 113 4.15 1.08 3.72
CA PHE A 113 5.00 0.29 4.62
C PHE A 113 5.54 -0.99 3.97
N ILE A 114 4.87 -1.51 2.94
CA ILE A 114 5.29 -2.71 2.21
C ILE A 114 5.52 -2.40 0.73
N GLY A 115 4.59 -1.73 0.07
CA GLY A 115 4.65 -1.50 -1.37
C GLY A 115 5.87 -0.69 -1.81
N LEU A 116 6.22 0.37 -1.11
CA LEU A 116 7.39 1.20 -1.44
C LEU A 116 8.72 0.46 -1.24
N PRO A 117 9.01 -0.14 -0.07
CA PRO A 117 10.21 -0.97 0.09
C PRO A 117 10.32 -2.09 -0.93
N LEU A 118 9.20 -2.76 -1.22
CA LEU A 118 9.12 -3.80 -2.22
C LEU A 118 9.41 -3.29 -3.63
N ASN A 119 8.86 -2.13 -4.00
CA ASN A 119 9.09 -1.51 -5.31
C ASN A 119 10.57 -1.18 -5.52
N ILE A 120 11.22 -0.60 -4.50
CA ILE A 120 12.64 -0.29 -4.54
C ILE A 120 13.47 -1.57 -4.67
N ALA A 121 13.15 -2.60 -3.89
CA ALA A 121 13.88 -3.87 -3.90
C ALA A 121 13.77 -4.62 -5.23
N LEU A 122 12.62 -4.55 -5.91
CA LEU A 122 12.38 -5.28 -7.17
C LEU A 122 12.81 -4.49 -8.42
N PHE A 123 12.58 -3.18 -8.43
CA PHE A 123 12.68 -2.37 -9.64
C PHE A 123 13.70 -1.22 -9.53
N GLY A 124 14.23 -0.97 -8.32
CA GLY A 124 15.14 0.15 -8.05
C GLY A 124 14.42 1.48 -7.83
N ASP A 125 15.19 2.49 -7.43
CA ASP A 125 14.68 3.83 -7.12
C ASP A 125 14.11 4.55 -8.35
N ASP A 126 14.59 4.24 -9.54
CA ASP A 126 14.12 4.83 -10.79
C ASP A 126 12.67 4.42 -11.16
N ALA A 127 12.13 3.39 -10.49
CA ALA A 127 10.71 3.02 -10.58
C ALA A 127 9.79 3.83 -9.64
N LEU A 128 10.33 4.67 -8.78
CA LEU A 128 9.55 5.49 -7.84
C LEU A 128 8.50 6.39 -8.50
N PRO A 129 8.74 7.00 -9.67
CA PRO A 129 7.70 7.76 -10.37
C PRO A 129 6.45 6.93 -10.69
N TYR A 130 6.60 5.69 -11.12
CA TYR A 130 5.49 4.77 -11.40
C TYR A 130 4.77 4.36 -10.12
N PHE A 131 5.53 4.07 -9.06
CA PHE A 131 4.99 3.83 -7.74
C PHE A 131 4.11 4.99 -7.25
N LEU A 132 4.54 6.24 -7.43
CA LEU A 132 3.81 7.44 -7.02
C LEU A 132 2.43 7.55 -7.69
N ILE A 133 2.30 7.16 -8.95
CA ILE A 133 1.01 7.14 -9.66
C ILE A 133 0.03 6.20 -8.97
N TYR A 134 0.47 4.97 -8.70
CA TYR A 134 -0.34 4.00 -7.97
C TYR A 134 -0.67 4.50 -6.54
N TYR A 135 0.33 5.07 -5.86
CA TYR A 135 0.18 5.63 -4.52
C TYR A 135 -0.86 6.75 -4.44
N ILE A 136 -0.88 7.68 -5.41
CA ILE A 136 -1.87 8.76 -5.48
C ILE A 136 -3.28 8.17 -5.61
N THR A 137 -3.49 7.25 -6.55
CA THR A 137 -4.78 6.57 -6.74
C THR A 137 -5.21 5.83 -5.48
N ASN A 138 -4.29 5.06 -4.87
CA ASN A 138 -4.54 4.34 -3.64
C ASN A 138 -4.90 5.27 -2.47
N THR A 139 -4.22 6.40 -2.35
CA THR A 139 -4.47 7.40 -1.30
C THR A 139 -5.85 8.03 -1.47
N ILE A 140 -6.18 8.50 -2.67
CA ILE A 140 -7.50 9.07 -2.96
C ILE A 140 -8.58 8.02 -2.68
N SER A 141 -8.44 6.82 -3.21
CA SER A 141 -9.39 5.71 -3.00
C SER A 141 -9.57 5.37 -1.53
N THR A 142 -8.47 5.21 -0.78
CA THR A 142 -8.51 4.86 0.65
C THR A 142 -9.27 5.89 1.47
N TRP A 143 -8.92 7.18 1.32
CA TRP A 143 -9.43 8.24 2.17
C TRP A 143 -10.77 8.84 1.72
N THR A 144 -11.29 8.41 0.58
CA THR A 144 -12.64 8.73 0.11
C THR A 144 -13.58 7.54 0.29
N LEU A 145 -13.71 6.72 -0.77
CA LEU A 145 -14.62 5.56 -0.78
C LEU A 145 -14.23 4.51 0.26
N GLY A 146 -12.94 4.25 0.45
CA GLY A 146 -12.46 3.26 1.39
C GLY A 146 -12.91 3.56 2.82
N VAL A 147 -12.64 4.78 3.31
CA VAL A 147 -13.09 5.23 4.65
C VAL A 147 -14.61 5.25 4.74
N TYR A 148 -15.31 5.79 3.72
CA TYR A 148 -16.76 5.83 3.71
C TYR A 148 -17.39 4.45 3.85
N ILE A 149 -16.96 3.47 3.06
CA ILE A 149 -17.48 2.10 3.10
C ILE A 149 -17.19 1.44 4.46
N MET A 150 -15.97 1.64 5.00
CA MET A 150 -15.58 1.08 6.30
C MET A 150 -16.41 1.65 7.45
N THR A 151 -16.63 2.97 7.47
CA THR A 151 -17.32 3.65 8.57
C THR A 151 -18.84 3.54 8.52
N THR A 152 -19.39 3.06 7.40
CA THR A 152 -20.84 2.82 7.24
C THR A 152 -21.23 1.33 7.36
N ASP A 153 -20.26 0.43 7.58
CA ASP A 153 -20.48 -1.02 7.70
C ASP A 153 -20.32 -1.46 9.16
N SER A 154 -21.39 -1.33 9.96
CA SER A 154 -21.40 -1.72 11.37
C SER A 154 -21.88 -3.18 11.57
N VAL A 155 -21.40 -3.85 12.62
CA VAL A 155 -21.85 -5.20 13.01
C VAL A 155 -23.33 -5.19 13.38
N GLY A 156 -23.84 -4.12 13.99
CA GLY A 156 -25.25 -3.98 14.37
C GLY A 156 -26.19 -3.66 13.21
N GLY A 157 -25.65 -3.41 12.00
CA GLY A 157 -26.47 -3.04 10.83
C GLY A 157 -27.06 -1.63 10.88
N GLU A 158 -26.86 -0.89 11.97
CA GLU A 158 -27.27 0.51 12.09
C GLU A 158 -26.29 1.38 11.30
N LYS A 159 -26.81 2.14 10.34
CA LYS A 159 -25.99 3.12 9.63
C LYS A 159 -25.70 4.28 10.61
N LYS A 160 -24.47 4.37 11.11
CA LYS A 160 -24.01 5.65 11.65
C LYS A 160 -24.04 6.68 10.52
N GLU A 161 -24.55 7.89 10.81
CA GLU A 161 -24.33 9.02 9.92
C GLU A 161 -22.83 9.07 9.60
N GLY A 162 -22.51 8.95 8.32
CA GLY A 162 -21.12 8.77 7.86
C GLY A 162 -20.22 9.83 8.47
N THR A 163 -19.02 9.42 8.88
CA THR A 163 -18.00 10.35 9.35
C THR A 163 -17.85 11.48 8.35
N LYS A 164 -17.95 12.73 8.84
CA LYS A 164 -17.77 13.92 7.98
C LYS A 164 -16.49 13.76 7.20
N PHE A 165 -16.61 13.96 5.89
CA PHE A 165 -15.48 13.85 4.96
C PHE A 165 -14.40 14.86 5.38
N ASP A 166 -13.23 14.35 5.75
CA ASP A 166 -12.10 15.17 6.18
C ASP A 166 -11.14 15.40 5.01
N TRP A 167 -11.30 16.56 4.36
CA TRP A 167 -10.45 16.97 3.23
C TRP A 167 -8.95 16.97 3.55
N LYS A 168 -8.58 17.15 4.83
CA LYS A 168 -7.18 17.13 5.26
C LYS A 168 -6.55 15.75 5.09
N LYS A 169 -7.35 14.68 5.12
CA LYS A 169 -6.88 13.32 4.88
C LYS A 169 -6.56 13.03 3.41
N LEU A 170 -7.06 13.86 2.47
CA LEU A 170 -6.70 13.78 1.06
C LEU A 170 -5.35 14.41 0.74
N LEU A 171 -4.81 15.23 1.64
CA LEU A 171 -3.50 15.86 1.52
C LEU A 171 -2.55 15.36 2.63
N PRO A 172 -2.25 14.05 2.67
CA PRO A 172 -1.28 13.54 3.63
C PRO A 172 0.11 14.12 3.33
N ALA A 173 0.96 14.20 4.35
CA ALA A 173 2.29 14.79 4.24
C ALA A 173 3.12 14.24 3.05
N PRO A 174 3.07 12.94 2.69
CA PRO A 174 3.76 12.44 1.50
C PRO A 174 3.29 13.08 0.18
N LEU A 175 1.98 13.34 0.04
CA LEU A 175 1.45 14.03 -1.13
C LEU A 175 1.88 15.51 -1.15
N VAL A 176 1.93 16.16 0.01
CA VAL A 176 2.48 17.52 0.12
C VAL A 176 3.96 17.56 -0.32
N GLY A 177 4.77 16.58 0.11
CA GLY A 177 6.15 16.42 -0.36
C GLY A 177 6.26 16.29 -1.88
N PHE A 178 5.37 15.51 -2.49
CA PHE A 178 5.27 15.39 -3.94
C PHE A 178 4.90 16.73 -4.63
N LEU A 179 3.89 17.43 -4.11
CA LEU A 179 3.46 18.73 -4.68
C LEU A 179 4.56 19.79 -4.59
N ILE A 180 5.29 19.85 -3.47
CA ILE A 180 6.45 20.73 -3.32
C ILE A 180 7.53 20.37 -4.35
N ALA A 181 7.82 19.10 -4.52
CA ALA A 181 8.80 18.62 -5.51
C ALA A 181 8.39 19.00 -6.95
N LEU A 182 7.08 18.93 -7.28
CA LEU A 182 6.58 19.40 -8.58
C LEU A 182 6.81 20.88 -8.81
N VAL A 183 6.63 21.72 -7.78
CA VAL A 183 6.94 23.16 -7.88
C VAL A 183 8.43 23.36 -8.20
N PHE A 184 9.33 22.67 -7.48
CA PHE A 184 10.76 22.74 -7.76
C PHE A 184 11.10 22.29 -9.18
N LEU A 185 10.52 21.17 -9.62
CA LEU A 185 10.71 20.61 -10.96
C LEU A 185 10.23 21.56 -12.06
N LEU A 186 9.02 22.11 -11.93
CA LEU A 186 8.40 22.97 -12.95
C LEU A 186 9.08 24.32 -13.06
N PHE A 187 9.57 24.88 -11.96
CA PHE A 187 10.27 26.17 -11.94
C PHE A 187 11.80 26.04 -12.09
N GLY A 188 12.32 24.80 -12.24
CA GLY A 188 13.76 24.57 -12.37
C GLY A 188 14.57 24.99 -11.13
N ILE A 189 13.96 24.91 -9.94
CA ILE A 189 14.61 25.33 -8.69
C ILE A 189 15.63 24.26 -8.29
N SER A 190 16.90 24.62 -8.25
CA SER A 190 17.97 23.73 -7.81
C SER A 190 18.04 23.63 -6.27
N VAL A 191 18.26 22.41 -5.77
CA VAL A 191 18.51 22.17 -4.34
C VAL A 191 20.02 22.19 -4.11
N PRO A 192 20.54 23.00 -3.15
CA PRO A 192 21.97 22.97 -2.83
C PRO A 192 22.43 21.58 -2.38
N THR A 193 23.63 21.15 -2.77
CA THR A 193 24.16 19.80 -2.53
C THR A 193 24.09 19.36 -1.07
N PHE A 194 24.40 20.25 -0.13
CA PHE A 194 24.32 19.92 1.30
C PHE A 194 22.89 19.59 1.75
N ALA A 195 21.90 20.34 1.19
CA ALA A 195 20.48 20.11 1.50
C ALA A 195 20.00 18.79 0.85
N GLU A 196 20.37 18.55 -0.43
CA GLU A 196 20.05 17.30 -1.12
C GLU A 196 20.60 16.08 -0.36
N ASN A 197 21.86 16.12 0.08
CA ASN A 197 22.46 15.05 0.87
C ASN A 197 21.73 14.84 2.21
N THR A 198 21.39 15.93 2.91
CA THR A 198 20.64 15.85 4.17
C THR A 198 19.27 15.22 3.97
N LEU A 199 18.53 15.69 2.95
CA LEU A 199 17.21 15.15 2.62
C LEU A 199 17.30 13.67 2.19
N THR A 200 18.34 13.29 1.46
CA THR A 200 18.59 11.89 1.06
C THR A 200 18.81 11.00 2.28
N TYR A 201 19.60 11.42 3.26
CA TYR A 201 19.76 10.65 4.51
C TYR A 201 18.46 10.46 5.26
N ILE A 202 17.64 11.52 5.37
CA ILE A 202 16.32 11.44 6.01
C ILE A 202 15.39 10.53 5.20
N GLY A 203 15.37 10.64 3.89
CA GLY A 203 14.54 9.79 3.02
C GLY A 203 14.89 8.31 3.09
N ASN A 204 16.18 7.99 3.22
CA ASN A 204 16.66 6.60 3.23
C ASN A 204 16.24 5.80 4.47
N ILE A 205 15.79 6.45 5.55
CA ILE A 205 15.28 5.74 6.73
C ILE A 205 13.88 5.13 6.50
N VAL A 206 13.16 5.54 5.45
CA VAL A 206 11.78 5.06 5.16
C VAL A 206 11.73 3.54 5.07
N THR A 207 12.54 2.94 4.22
CA THR A 207 12.50 1.49 3.95
C THR A 207 12.77 0.67 5.21
N PRO A 208 13.90 0.82 5.92
CA PRO A 208 14.18 -0.02 7.09
C PRO A 208 13.19 0.21 8.23
N LEU A 209 12.80 1.45 8.48
CA LEU A 209 11.86 1.73 9.57
C LEU A 209 10.43 1.24 9.26
N SER A 210 9.99 1.31 8.00
CA SER A 210 8.70 0.76 7.59
C SER A 210 8.63 -0.75 7.79
N LEU A 211 9.69 -1.47 7.46
CA LEU A 211 9.76 -2.92 7.63
C LEU A 211 9.80 -3.33 9.11
N ILE A 212 10.55 -2.60 9.94
CA ILE A 212 10.52 -2.80 11.41
C ILE A 212 9.12 -2.55 11.95
N TYR A 213 8.45 -1.47 11.50
CA TYR A 213 7.06 -1.16 11.89
C TYR A 213 6.09 -2.30 11.57
N ILE A 214 6.20 -2.90 10.39
CA ILE A 214 5.38 -4.07 10.02
C ILE A 214 5.65 -5.25 10.95
N GLY A 215 6.91 -5.51 11.30
CA GLY A 215 7.27 -6.54 12.27
C GLY A 215 6.61 -6.31 13.64
N ILE A 216 6.60 -5.06 14.12
CA ILE A 216 5.92 -4.67 15.37
C ILE A 216 4.40 -4.93 15.28
N ILE A 217 3.76 -4.55 14.18
CA ILE A 217 2.33 -4.77 13.96
C ILE A 217 2.01 -6.27 13.99
N LEU A 218 2.78 -7.10 13.29
CA LEU A 218 2.59 -8.56 13.28
C LEU A 218 2.76 -9.18 14.67
N ALA A 219 3.74 -8.71 15.45
CA ALA A 219 3.97 -9.20 16.81
C ALA A 219 2.79 -8.84 17.74
N LYS A 220 2.25 -7.62 17.63
CA LYS A 220 1.10 -7.17 18.41
C LYS A 220 -0.20 -7.89 18.01
N ALA A 221 -0.40 -8.13 16.72
CA ALA A 221 -1.57 -8.88 16.24
C ALA A 221 -1.57 -10.34 16.71
N GLY A 222 -0.39 -10.95 16.82
CA GLY A 222 -0.22 -12.34 17.23
C GLY A 222 -0.53 -13.34 16.11
N LEU A 223 0.46 -14.09 15.65
CA LEU A 223 0.28 -15.09 14.58
C LEU A 223 -0.63 -16.26 14.96
N LYS A 224 -0.84 -16.49 16.26
CA LYS A 224 -1.72 -17.56 16.77
C LYS A 224 -3.21 -17.25 16.57
N SER A 225 -3.58 -15.99 16.35
CA SER A 225 -4.96 -15.57 16.09
C SER A 225 -5.40 -15.77 14.63
N ILE A 226 -4.50 -16.22 13.76
CA ILE A 226 -4.80 -16.47 12.35
C ILE A 226 -5.84 -17.57 12.22
N HIS A 227 -6.98 -17.24 11.61
CA HIS A 227 -8.04 -18.18 11.31
C HIS A 227 -8.57 -17.96 9.89
N PHE A 228 -9.04 -19.04 9.28
CA PHE A 228 -9.59 -19.03 7.92
C PHE A 228 -11.07 -19.39 7.97
N ASP A 229 -11.93 -18.39 7.88
CA ASP A 229 -13.34 -18.58 7.57
C ASP A 229 -13.62 -18.21 6.10
N LYS A 230 -14.86 -18.42 5.65
CA LYS A 230 -15.27 -18.12 4.27
C LYS A 230 -14.95 -16.67 3.89
N ASP A 231 -15.30 -15.70 4.74
CA ASP A 231 -15.13 -14.28 4.46
C ASP A 231 -13.64 -13.92 4.35
N THR A 232 -12.81 -14.51 5.22
CA THR A 232 -11.34 -14.37 5.18
C THR A 232 -10.76 -14.91 3.88
N VAL A 233 -11.15 -16.14 3.49
CA VAL A 233 -10.63 -16.76 2.25
C VAL A 233 -11.01 -15.94 1.02
N VAL A 234 -12.28 -15.53 0.90
CA VAL A 234 -12.75 -14.70 -0.22
C VAL A 234 -11.99 -13.38 -0.25
N THR A 235 -11.74 -12.77 0.92
CA THR A 235 -11.01 -11.50 1.01
C THR A 235 -9.58 -11.65 0.53
N ILE A 236 -8.87 -12.69 0.94
CA ILE A 236 -7.48 -12.95 0.56
C ILE A 236 -7.35 -13.31 -0.92
N VAL A 237 -8.29 -14.11 -1.46
CA VAL A 237 -8.37 -14.42 -2.89
C VAL A 237 -8.61 -13.14 -3.70
N GLY A 238 -9.53 -12.29 -3.26
CA GLY A 238 -9.78 -10.99 -3.89
C GLY A 238 -8.54 -10.11 -3.94
N ARG A 239 -7.77 -10.08 -2.86
CA ARG A 239 -6.55 -9.26 -2.77
C ARG A 239 -5.43 -9.77 -3.66
N PHE A 240 -5.13 -11.06 -3.60
CA PHE A 240 -3.92 -11.60 -4.20
C PHE A 240 -4.11 -12.24 -5.59
N ILE A 241 -5.35 -12.45 -6.00
CA ILE A 241 -5.67 -12.99 -7.32
C ILE A 241 -6.48 -11.99 -8.12
N LEU A 242 -7.65 -11.58 -7.62
CA LEU A 242 -8.57 -10.74 -8.39
C LEU A 242 -7.97 -9.36 -8.70
N ALA A 243 -7.44 -8.65 -7.71
CA ALA A 243 -6.91 -7.31 -7.89
C ALA A 243 -5.72 -7.28 -8.87
N PRO A 244 -4.67 -8.11 -8.74
CA PRO A 244 -3.57 -8.12 -9.70
C PRO A 244 -4.00 -8.64 -11.09
N VAL A 245 -4.96 -9.57 -11.18
CA VAL A 245 -5.50 -10.02 -12.47
C VAL A 245 -6.27 -8.90 -13.16
N ILE A 246 -7.10 -8.14 -12.46
CA ILE A 246 -7.81 -6.98 -13.03
C ILE A 246 -6.79 -5.96 -13.55
N MET A 247 -5.78 -5.62 -12.75
CA MET A 247 -4.73 -4.68 -13.15
C MET A 247 -3.98 -5.19 -14.38
N TYR A 248 -3.53 -6.44 -14.35
CA TYR A 248 -2.81 -7.08 -15.47
C TYR A 248 -3.65 -7.08 -16.75
N VAL A 249 -4.90 -7.55 -16.68
CA VAL A 249 -5.79 -7.64 -17.85
C VAL A 249 -6.09 -6.26 -18.42
N LEU A 250 -6.39 -5.28 -17.57
CA LEU A 250 -6.62 -3.91 -18.02
C LEU A 250 -5.39 -3.37 -18.76
N LEU A 251 -4.21 -3.48 -18.16
CA LEU A 251 -2.97 -3.00 -18.76
C LEU A 251 -2.60 -3.77 -20.04
N TYR A 252 -2.83 -5.07 -20.08
CA TYR A 252 -2.55 -5.89 -21.26
C TYR A 252 -3.36 -5.44 -22.50
N PHE A 253 -4.65 -5.11 -22.31
CA PHE A 253 -5.51 -4.71 -23.41
C PHE A 253 -5.44 -3.21 -23.73
N THR A 254 -5.19 -2.35 -22.75
CA THR A 254 -5.27 -0.88 -22.92
C THR A 254 -3.92 -0.18 -22.81
N GLY A 255 -2.97 -0.77 -22.11
CA GLY A 255 -1.65 -0.18 -21.82
C GLY A 255 -0.58 -0.46 -22.87
N LYS A 256 -0.95 -0.61 -24.16
CA LYS A 256 0.01 -0.84 -25.25
C LYS A 256 1.02 0.29 -25.32
N GLY A 257 2.30 -0.06 -25.20
CA GLY A 257 3.41 0.91 -25.22
C GLY A 257 3.83 1.43 -23.84
N LEU A 258 3.22 0.96 -22.75
CA LEU A 258 3.73 1.24 -21.41
C LEU A 258 5.12 0.63 -21.22
N PRO A 259 6.05 1.33 -20.56
CA PRO A 259 7.31 0.74 -20.15
C PRO A 259 7.09 -0.49 -19.27
N THR A 260 7.83 -1.55 -19.49
CA THR A 260 7.72 -2.81 -18.73
C THR A 260 7.80 -2.57 -17.22
N LYS A 261 8.67 -1.65 -16.80
CA LYS A 261 8.84 -1.29 -15.38
C LYS A 261 7.58 -0.63 -14.79
N GLU A 262 6.88 0.21 -15.55
CA GLU A 262 5.62 0.82 -15.16
C GLU A 262 4.52 -0.24 -15.03
N PHE A 263 4.37 -1.08 -16.06
CA PHE A 263 3.43 -2.19 -16.07
C PHE A 263 3.62 -3.10 -14.84
N ASN A 264 4.85 -3.57 -14.63
CA ASN A 264 5.18 -4.46 -13.52
C ASN A 264 4.97 -3.78 -12.16
N THR A 265 5.31 -2.50 -12.02
CA THR A 265 5.05 -1.73 -10.82
C THR A 265 3.55 -1.73 -10.46
N PHE A 266 2.67 -1.43 -11.41
CA PHE A 266 1.23 -1.39 -11.14
C PHE A 266 0.66 -2.75 -10.74
N VAL A 267 1.07 -3.82 -11.43
CA VAL A 267 0.63 -5.18 -11.10
C VAL A 267 1.14 -5.61 -9.72
N ILE A 268 2.42 -5.37 -9.40
CA ILE A 268 2.99 -5.72 -8.10
C ILE A 268 2.37 -4.90 -6.97
N GLN A 269 2.13 -3.60 -7.17
CA GLN A 269 1.46 -2.78 -6.16
C GLN A 269 0.02 -3.26 -5.91
N SER A 270 -0.67 -3.75 -6.94
CA SER A 270 -2.00 -4.36 -6.78
C SER A 270 -1.97 -5.71 -6.05
N ALA A 271 -0.82 -6.37 -5.96
CA ALA A 271 -0.60 -7.61 -5.22
C ALA A 271 0.05 -7.40 -3.83
N THR A 272 0.22 -6.14 -3.37
CA THR A 272 0.72 -5.89 -2.01
C THR A 272 -0.37 -6.14 -0.95
N PRO A 273 -0.01 -6.38 0.33
CA PRO A 273 -0.97 -6.72 1.38
C PRO A 273 -2.05 -5.66 1.64
N ALA A 274 -3.02 -6.02 2.45
CA ALA A 274 -4.05 -5.13 2.95
C ALA A 274 -3.46 -3.95 3.74
N LEU A 275 -4.20 -2.83 3.77
CA LEU A 275 -3.83 -1.63 4.53
C LEU A 275 -3.69 -1.95 6.03
N ALA A 276 -2.56 -1.59 6.64
CA ALA A 276 -2.34 -1.74 8.08
C ALA A 276 -3.32 -0.93 8.97
N VAL A 277 -3.99 0.06 8.39
CA VAL A 277 -4.96 0.93 9.08
C VAL A 277 -6.38 0.33 9.14
N LEU A 278 -6.67 -0.77 8.45
CA LEU A 278 -8.03 -1.35 8.39
C LEU A 278 -8.65 -1.63 9.76
N PRO A 279 -7.93 -2.19 10.76
CA PRO A 279 -8.52 -2.42 12.09
C PRO A 279 -8.96 -1.12 12.77
N ILE A 280 -8.24 -0.03 12.57
CA ILE A 280 -8.58 1.29 13.12
C ILE A 280 -9.84 1.83 12.43
N LEU A 281 -9.93 1.70 11.10
CA LEU A 281 -11.11 2.13 10.34
C LEU A 281 -12.35 1.29 10.71
N ALA A 282 -12.18 -0.03 10.89
CA ALA A 282 -13.25 -0.91 11.34
C ALA A 282 -13.75 -0.49 12.73
N SER A 283 -12.84 -0.21 13.67
CA SER A 283 -13.21 0.29 15.02
C SER A 283 -13.99 1.61 14.96
N GLN A 284 -13.65 2.52 14.07
CA GLN A 284 -14.36 3.80 13.89
C GLN A 284 -15.79 3.63 13.36
N GLY A 285 -16.03 2.57 12.59
CA GLY A 285 -17.34 2.24 12.01
C GLY A 285 -18.14 1.19 12.78
N ASP A 286 -17.70 0.79 13.99
CA ASP A 286 -18.26 -0.36 14.73
C ASP A 286 -18.28 -1.65 13.88
N GLY A 287 -17.30 -1.81 13.00
CA GLY A 287 -17.07 -3.00 12.19
C GLY A 287 -16.36 -4.12 12.96
N ASP A 288 -16.16 -5.25 12.31
CA ASP A 288 -15.44 -6.40 12.86
C ASP A 288 -13.93 -6.17 12.87
N VAL A 289 -13.42 -5.64 14.00
CA VAL A 289 -11.98 -5.33 14.21
C VAL A 289 -11.13 -6.59 14.19
N GLU A 290 -11.65 -7.71 14.73
CA GLU A 290 -10.93 -8.99 14.76
C GLU A 290 -10.73 -9.51 13.34
N PHE A 291 -11.78 -9.53 12.52
CA PHE A 291 -11.69 -9.88 11.11
C PHE A 291 -10.71 -8.98 10.34
N SER A 292 -10.78 -7.66 10.55
CA SER A 292 -9.87 -6.70 9.90
C SER A 292 -8.41 -6.95 10.28
N THR A 293 -8.14 -7.23 11.57
CA THR A 293 -6.80 -7.57 12.06
C THR A 293 -6.30 -8.88 11.47
N ASN A 294 -7.16 -9.90 11.42
CA ASN A 294 -6.85 -11.19 10.83
C ASN A 294 -6.49 -11.07 9.34
N VAL A 295 -7.26 -10.31 8.56
CA VAL A 295 -7.01 -10.05 7.13
C VAL A 295 -5.67 -9.35 6.92
N VAL A 296 -5.36 -8.31 7.72
CA VAL A 296 -4.08 -7.60 7.64
C VAL A 296 -2.92 -8.54 7.96
N THR A 297 -3.04 -9.35 9.01
CA THR A 297 -2.01 -10.29 9.44
C THR A 297 -1.76 -11.35 8.36
N ILE A 298 -2.81 -12.02 7.89
CA ILE A 298 -2.70 -13.07 6.87
C ILE A 298 -2.11 -12.50 5.59
N SER A 299 -2.63 -11.38 5.09
CA SER A 299 -2.13 -10.78 3.86
C SER A 299 -0.66 -10.35 3.99
N THR A 300 -0.26 -9.83 5.16
CA THR A 300 1.13 -9.45 5.42
C THR A 300 2.07 -10.67 5.49
N VAL A 301 1.60 -11.83 5.94
CA VAL A 301 2.41 -13.06 5.91
C VAL A 301 2.48 -13.64 4.49
N LEU A 302 1.34 -13.70 3.80
CA LEU A 302 1.25 -14.34 2.48
C LEU A 302 1.98 -13.60 1.36
N PHE A 303 2.17 -12.26 1.48
CA PHE A 303 2.83 -11.51 0.41
C PHE A 303 4.23 -12.03 0.09
N VAL A 304 4.91 -12.61 1.07
CA VAL A 304 6.25 -13.21 0.94
C VAL A 304 6.29 -14.27 -0.15
N VAL A 305 5.20 -15.02 -0.32
CA VAL A 305 5.07 -16.06 -1.35
C VAL A 305 4.39 -15.49 -2.61
N VAL A 306 3.36 -14.68 -2.42
CA VAL A 306 2.55 -14.17 -3.54
C VAL A 306 3.37 -13.30 -4.49
N VAL A 307 4.18 -12.39 -3.96
CA VAL A 307 4.94 -11.45 -4.81
C VAL A 307 5.95 -12.17 -5.72
N PRO A 308 6.78 -13.12 -5.24
CA PRO A 308 7.64 -13.90 -6.12
C PRO A 308 6.87 -14.68 -7.19
N VAL A 309 5.71 -15.22 -6.86
CA VAL A 309 4.84 -15.91 -7.84
C VAL A 309 4.37 -14.92 -8.90
N VAL A 310 3.82 -13.77 -8.51
CA VAL A 310 3.37 -12.74 -9.46
C VAL A 310 4.52 -12.25 -10.33
N MET A 311 5.70 -11.99 -9.75
CA MET A 311 6.90 -11.62 -10.51
C MET A 311 7.31 -12.67 -11.54
N THR A 312 7.17 -13.94 -11.19
CA THR A 312 7.48 -15.05 -12.13
C THR A 312 6.48 -15.12 -13.29
N LEU A 313 5.22 -14.75 -13.04
CA LEU A 313 4.19 -14.69 -14.07
C LEU A 313 4.33 -13.47 -14.99
N LEU A 314 4.99 -12.42 -14.50
CA LEU A 314 5.26 -11.22 -15.30
C LEU A 314 6.48 -11.35 -16.24
N GLY A 315 7.30 -12.39 -16.05
CA GLY A 315 8.46 -12.69 -16.90
C GLY A 315 9.78 -12.37 -16.30
#